data_748867587226646baf621e19b3ec7de8
#
_entry.id   748867587226646baf621e19b3ec7de8
#
_cell.length_a   1.000
_cell.length_b   1.000
_cell.length_c   1.000
_cell.angle_alpha   90.00
_cell.angle_beta   90.00
_cell.angle_gamma   90.00
#
_symmetry.space_group_name_H-M   'P 1'
#
loop_
_entity.id
_entity.type
_entity.pdbx_description
1 polymer ?
#
loop_
_entity_poly.entity_id
_entity_poly.type
_entity_poly.pdbx_seq_one_letter_code
_entity_poly.pdbx_strand_id
1 'polypeptide(L)'
;GMPTYHLANIIDDYSMKISHVIRGEEWLPSAPLHVYLYQCFGWENIMPEFAHLPLILKPDGNGKLSKRDGDRLGFPVFPIDWPVEDSGEVLPGYREQGFSKEAFINMLAFLGWNPGTDQELFMLSELTSVFSLDRVGKSGAKYDFSKTKWFNQQHLRRINNVDLLDKISKIDENLLARFSKEYLLKIIALVKERAVFLTDIIVEAEPFLSDLVNFDQNLVDKKWDLLIVPHLENIMNSICNLDDFNSTSIELAFNDYLSREGVSMGKVMPMLRIAITGKLAGPSMFDSLAIIGKSRSQERIKRAIEIHQNG
;
A
#
# COMPACT_ATOMS: atom_id res chain seq x y z
N GLY A 1 -32.10 -21.39 -34.29
CA GLY A 1 -30.86 -21.68 -33.60
C GLY A 1 -30.43 -20.48 -32.77
N MET A 2 -29.58 -20.72 -31.80
CA MET A 2 -28.98 -19.63 -31.00
C MET A 2 -27.99 -18.83 -31.88
N PRO A 3 -27.97 -17.48 -31.79
CA PRO A 3 -26.99 -16.69 -32.53
C PRO A 3 -25.58 -16.96 -31.99
N THR A 4 -24.57 -16.83 -32.84
CA THR A 4 -23.19 -16.82 -32.40
C THR A 4 -22.89 -15.47 -31.76
N TYR A 5 -21.77 -15.41 -30.99
CA TYR A 5 -21.32 -14.18 -30.32
C TYR A 5 -21.33 -12.94 -31.25
N HIS A 6 -20.79 -13.06 -32.47
CA HIS A 6 -20.67 -11.94 -33.39
C HIS A 6 -22.03 -11.32 -33.77
N LEU A 7 -23.03 -12.16 -34.06
CA LEU A 7 -24.38 -11.68 -34.39
C LEU A 7 -25.07 -11.09 -33.16
N ALA A 8 -25.01 -11.77 -32.01
CA ALA A 8 -25.63 -11.32 -30.79
C ALA A 8 -25.06 -9.93 -30.37
N ASN A 9 -23.71 -9.79 -30.39
CA ASN A 9 -23.06 -8.55 -30.03
C ASN A 9 -23.52 -7.37 -30.89
N ILE A 10 -23.60 -7.50 -32.22
CA ILE A 10 -24.04 -6.43 -33.10
C ILE A 10 -25.50 -6.03 -32.84
N ILE A 11 -26.37 -6.97 -32.55
CA ILE A 11 -27.79 -6.71 -32.25
C ILE A 11 -27.91 -5.99 -30.89
N ASP A 12 -27.12 -6.40 -29.89
CA ASP A 12 -27.09 -5.80 -28.55
C ASP A 12 -26.55 -4.38 -28.63
N ASP A 13 -25.41 -4.15 -29.29
CA ASP A 13 -24.79 -2.85 -29.47
C ASP A 13 -25.76 -1.86 -30.17
N TYR A 14 -26.47 -2.35 -31.22
CA TYR A 14 -27.49 -1.57 -31.91
C TYR A 14 -28.65 -1.22 -30.98
N SER A 15 -29.22 -2.22 -30.29
CA SER A 15 -30.38 -2.06 -29.41
C SER A 15 -30.10 -1.16 -28.24
N MET A 16 -28.89 -1.23 -27.69
CA MET A 16 -28.40 -0.42 -26.57
C MET A 16 -27.88 0.95 -27.01
N LYS A 17 -27.82 1.24 -28.30
CA LYS A 17 -27.30 2.48 -28.87
C LYS A 17 -25.86 2.77 -28.44
N ILE A 18 -25.01 1.76 -28.47
CA ILE A 18 -23.59 1.88 -28.15
C ILE A 18 -22.91 2.80 -29.17
N SER A 19 -22.23 3.83 -28.70
CA SER A 19 -21.52 4.80 -29.55
C SER A 19 -20.05 4.39 -29.80
N HIS A 20 -19.42 3.69 -28.84
CA HIS A 20 -18.03 3.27 -28.89
C HIS A 20 -17.90 1.85 -28.34
N VAL A 21 -17.28 0.96 -29.10
CA VAL A 21 -16.90 -0.39 -28.67
C VAL A 21 -15.42 -0.35 -28.31
N ILE A 22 -15.11 -0.38 -27.00
CA ILE A 22 -13.75 -0.40 -26.47
C ILE A 22 -13.43 -1.81 -25.99
N ARG A 23 -12.43 -2.48 -26.59
CA ARG A 23 -12.10 -3.87 -26.30
C ARG A 23 -10.63 -4.18 -26.54
N GLY A 24 -10.14 -5.33 -26.09
CA GLY A 24 -8.75 -5.74 -26.30
C GLY A 24 -8.44 -5.98 -27.80
N GLU A 25 -7.20 -5.76 -28.19
CA GLU A 25 -6.72 -5.92 -29.59
C GLU A 25 -6.85 -7.36 -30.12
N GLU A 26 -7.00 -8.37 -29.25
CA GLU A 26 -7.30 -9.74 -29.66
C GLU A 26 -8.61 -9.86 -30.43
N TRP A 27 -9.49 -8.87 -30.35
CA TRP A 27 -10.76 -8.81 -31.10
C TRP A 27 -10.62 -8.06 -32.45
N LEU A 28 -9.45 -7.50 -32.75
CA LEU A 28 -9.23 -6.78 -34.01
C LEU A 28 -9.54 -7.65 -35.25
N PRO A 29 -9.19 -8.97 -35.30
CA PRO A 29 -9.55 -9.82 -36.45
C PRO A 29 -11.05 -9.95 -36.67
N SER A 30 -11.90 -9.70 -35.66
CA SER A 30 -13.36 -9.76 -35.78
C SER A 30 -13.97 -8.43 -36.27
N ALA A 31 -13.24 -7.33 -36.29
CA ALA A 31 -13.77 -6.02 -36.68
C ALA A 31 -14.34 -6.00 -38.11
N PRO A 32 -13.69 -6.59 -39.14
CA PRO A 32 -14.24 -6.62 -40.50
C PRO A 32 -15.59 -7.35 -40.58
N LEU A 33 -15.73 -8.44 -39.82
CA LEU A 33 -17.01 -9.18 -39.76
C LEU A 33 -18.10 -8.33 -39.11
N HIS A 34 -17.80 -7.62 -38.04
CA HIS A 34 -18.77 -6.74 -37.37
C HIS A 34 -19.21 -5.59 -38.29
N VAL A 35 -18.29 -4.94 -38.95
CA VAL A 35 -18.59 -3.88 -39.94
C VAL A 35 -19.49 -4.46 -41.07
N TYR A 36 -19.16 -5.63 -41.57
CA TYR A 36 -19.98 -6.31 -42.63
C TYR A 36 -21.38 -6.62 -42.12
N LEU A 37 -21.55 -7.07 -40.87
CA LEU A 37 -22.89 -7.31 -40.29
C LEU A 37 -23.70 -6.02 -40.20
N TYR A 38 -23.11 -4.89 -39.76
CA TYR A 38 -23.78 -3.58 -39.76
C TYR A 38 -24.25 -3.19 -41.16
N GLN A 39 -23.45 -3.45 -42.21
CA GLN A 39 -23.82 -3.20 -43.60
C GLN A 39 -24.99 -4.13 -44.03
N CYS A 40 -24.94 -5.43 -43.70
CA CYS A 40 -26.02 -6.37 -44.05
C CYS A 40 -27.35 -5.97 -43.42
N PHE A 41 -27.36 -5.33 -42.25
CA PHE A 41 -28.57 -4.85 -41.61
C PHE A 41 -29.00 -3.44 -42.05
N GLY A 42 -28.20 -2.74 -42.86
CA GLY A 42 -28.46 -1.37 -43.26
C GLY A 42 -28.27 -0.36 -42.11
N TRP A 43 -27.37 -0.68 -41.20
CA TRP A 43 -27.14 0.10 -39.97
C TRP A 43 -25.83 0.90 -39.99
N GLU A 44 -25.21 1.16 -41.13
CA GLU A 44 -23.90 1.83 -41.28
C GLU A 44 -23.88 3.21 -40.61
N ASN A 45 -24.98 3.95 -40.71
CA ASN A 45 -25.12 5.31 -40.20
C ASN A 45 -25.13 5.41 -38.67
N ILE A 46 -25.31 4.29 -37.99
CA ILE A 46 -25.39 4.18 -36.53
C ILE A 46 -24.40 3.16 -35.97
N MET A 47 -23.49 2.69 -36.81
CA MET A 47 -22.39 1.82 -36.41
C MET A 47 -21.49 2.52 -35.39
N PRO A 48 -21.16 1.85 -34.26
CA PRO A 48 -20.26 2.43 -33.25
C PRO A 48 -18.84 2.61 -33.79
N GLU A 49 -18.10 3.52 -33.19
CA GLU A 49 -16.65 3.57 -33.37
C GLU A 49 -15.98 2.42 -32.63
N PHE A 50 -14.93 1.83 -33.22
CA PHE A 50 -14.21 0.72 -32.63
C PHE A 50 -12.83 1.19 -32.13
N ALA A 51 -12.58 0.99 -30.83
CA ALA A 51 -11.27 1.23 -30.21
C ALA A 51 -10.70 -0.10 -29.68
N HIS A 52 -9.50 -0.45 -30.10
CA HIS A 52 -8.80 -1.65 -29.67
C HIS A 52 -7.66 -1.29 -28.74
N LEU A 53 -7.79 -1.73 -27.46
CA LEU A 53 -6.78 -1.49 -26.43
C LEU A 53 -5.65 -2.51 -26.56
N PRO A 54 -4.40 -2.13 -26.25
CA PRO A 54 -3.28 -3.05 -26.28
C PRO A 54 -3.42 -4.13 -25.21
N LEU A 55 -2.73 -5.27 -25.41
CA LEU A 55 -2.68 -6.34 -24.42
C LEU A 55 -2.03 -5.90 -23.10
N ILE A 56 -2.53 -6.41 -22.00
CA ILE A 56 -1.83 -6.36 -20.73
C ILE A 56 -0.79 -7.49 -20.73
N LEU A 57 0.48 -7.11 -20.59
CA LEU A 57 1.61 -8.02 -20.61
C LEU A 57 2.02 -8.42 -19.20
N LYS A 58 2.66 -9.58 -19.10
CA LYS A 58 3.30 -10.04 -17.86
C LYS A 58 4.36 -9.03 -17.37
N PRO A 59 4.70 -9.03 -16.07
CA PRO A 59 5.72 -8.13 -15.53
C PRO A 59 7.08 -8.22 -16.23
N ASP A 60 7.46 -9.41 -16.72
CA ASP A 60 8.67 -9.64 -17.51
C ASP A 60 8.54 -9.14 -18.97
N GLY A 61 7.32 -8.78 -19.41
CA GLY A 61 7.01 -8.34 -20.75
C GLY A 61 6.84 -9.48 -21.77
N ASN A 62 6.94 -10.73 -21.36
CA ASN A 62 6.89 -11.90 -22.23
C ASN A 62 5.46 -12.48 -22.34
N GLY A 63 4.67 -11.92 -23.25
CA GLY A 63 3.33 -12.41 -23.57
C GLY A 63 2.23 -11.81 -22.69
N LYS A 64 0.98 -12.15 -23.08
CA LYS A 64 -0.25 -11.68 -22.44
C LYS A 64 -0.34 -12.18 -21.00
N LEU A 65 -0.70 -11.28 -20.09
CA LEU A 65 -1.02 -11.64 -18.71
C LEU A 65 -2.29 -12.47 -18.67
N SER A 66 -2.24 -13.61 -17.98
CA SER A 66 -3.36 -14.51 -17.78
C SER A 66 -3.78 -14.57 -16.32
N LYS A 67 -5.01 -15.07 -16.06
CA LYS A 67 -5.51 -15.25 -14.69
C LYS A 67 -4.57 -16.14 -13.84
N ARG A 68 -3.99 -17.20 -14.43
CA ARG A 68 -3.05 -18.12 -13.77
C ARG A 68 -1.70 -17.47 -13.42
N ASP A 69 -1.33 -16.39 -14.09
CA ASP A 69 -0.08 -15.69 -13.79
C ASP A 69 -0.19 -14.92 -12.47
N GLY A 70 -1.39 -14.45 -12.07
CA GLY A 70 -1.61 -13.80 -10.79
C GLY A 70 -1.23 -14.70 -9.62
N ASP A 71 -1.76 -15.93 -9.59
CA ASP A 71 -1.46 -16.92 -8.54
C ASP A 71 0.04 -17.22 -8.47
N ARG A 72 0.64 -17.49 -9.63
CA ARG A 72 2.07 -17.80 -9.72
C ARG A 72 2.99 -16.64 -9.29
N LEU A 73 2.58 -15.40 -9.53
CA LEU A 73 3.37 -14.20 -9.29
C LEU A 73 2.97 -13.47 -8.00
N GLY A 74 1.94 -13.96 -7.29
CA GLY A 74 1.53 -13.48 -5.98
C GLY A 74 0.80 -12.13 -5.97
N PHE A 75 0.01 -11.86 -7.00
CA PHE A 75 -0.84 -10.67 -7.04
C PHE A 75 -2.30 -11.02 -7.46
N PRO A 76 -3.30 -10.25 -6.97
CA PRO A 76 -4.70 -10.51 -7.32
C PRO A 76 -4.99 -10.17 -8.78
N VAL A 77 -5.92 -10.90 -9.37
CA VAL A 77 -6.41 -10.68 -10.74
C VAL A 77 -7.82 -10.11 -10.74
N PHE A 78 -8.60 -10.46 -9.71
CA PHE A 78 -10.00 -10.04 -9.59
C PHE A 78 -10.15 -8.82 -8.69
N PRO A 79 -11.13 -7.94 -8.96
CA PRO A 79 -11.41 -6.78 -8.09
C PRO A 79 -11.83 -7.17 -6.66
N ILE A 80 -12.54 -8.30 -6.54
CA ILE A 80 -13.04 -8.90 -5.30
C ILE A 80 -12.67 -10.38 -5.27
N ASP A 81 -12.75 -11.01 -4.10
CA ASP A 81 -12.57 -12.44 -3.96
C ASP A 81 -13.41 -13.22 -4.96
N TRP A 82 -12.79 -14.20 -5.62
CA TRP A 82 -13.41 -15.00 -6.64
C TRP A 82 -13.46 -16.48 -6.23
N PRO A 83 -14.64 -17.03 -5.95
CA PRO A 83 -14.78 -18.46 -5.68
C PRO A 83 -14.54 -19.26 -6.96
N VAL A 84 -13.67 -20.26 -6.89
CA VAL A 84 -13.43 -21.20 -7.99
C VAL A 84 -14.48 -22.31 -7.91
N GLU A 85 -15.27 -22.43 -8.99
CA GLU A 85 -16.28 -23.50 -9.08
C GLU A 85 -15.63 -24.87 -8.92
N ASP A 86 -16.29 -25.76 -8.20
CA ASP A 86 -15.91 -27.15 -7.94
C ASP A 86 -14.68 -27.42 -7.06
N SER A 87 -13.88 -26.42 -6.69
CA SER A 87 -12.68 -26.66 -5.86
C SER A 87 -12.83 -26.22 -4.41
N GLY A 88 -13.79 -25.32 -4.11
CA GLY A 88 -13.89 -24.67 -2.81
C GLY A 88 -12.77 -23.65 -2.54
N GLU A 89 -11.88 -23.43 -3.48
CA GLU A 89 -10.81 -22.43 -3.43
C GLU A 89 -11.36 -21.03 -3.67
N VAL A 90 -10.82 -20.03 -2.99
CA VAL A 90 -11.13 -18.62 -3.22
C VAL A 90 -9.86 -17.90 -3.64
N LEU A 91 -9.86 -17.35 -4.85
CA LEU A 91 -8.78 -16.49 -5.32
C LEU A 91 -8.94 -15.09 -4.71
N PRO A 92 -7.92 -14.56 -4.04
CA PRO A 92 -8.03 -13.28 -3.34
C PRO A 92 -8.22 -12.11 -4.31
N GLY A 93 -9.13 -11.20 -3.95
CA GLY A 93 -9.39 -9.96 -4.69
C GLY A 93 -8.51 -8.79 -4.24
N TYR A 94 -8.43 -7.77 -5.09
CA TYR A 94 -7.72 -6.52 -4.74
C TYR A 94 -8.30 -5.87 -3.48
N ARG A 95 -9.64 -5.84 -3.36
CA ARG A 95 -10.34 -5.26 -2.20
C ARG A 95 -9.99 -5.97 -0.91
N GLU A 96 -10.02 -7.30 -0.90
CA GLU A 96 -9.75 -8.14 0.27
C GLU A 96 -8.27 -8.13 0.65
N GLN A 97 -7.38 -7.88 -0.32
CA GLN A 97 -5.96 -7.61 -0.03
C GLN A 97 -5.70 -6.18 0.51
N GLY A 98 -6.74 -5.34 0.62
CA GLY A 98 -6.65 -4.03 1.23
C GLY A 98 -6.37 -2.86 0.27
N PHE A 99 -6.49 -3.08 -1.04
CA PHE A 99 -6.40 -1.98 -2.01
C PHE A 99 -7.64 -1.11 -1.95
N SER A 100 -7.45 0.21 -1.92
CA SER A 100 -8.53 1.18 -2.03
C SER A 100 -9.08 1.21 -3.46
N LYS A 101 -10.36 1.59 -3.60
CA LYS A 101 -10.98 1.75 -4.92
C LYS A 101 -10.27 2.83 -5.76
N GLU A 102 -9.79 3.88 -5.12
CA GLU A 102 -9.06 4.96 -5.78
C GLU A 102 -7.74 4.45 -6.37
N ALA A 103 -6.98 3.67 -5.61
CA ALA A 103 -5.74 3.06 -6.08
C ALA A 103 -5.97 2.06 -7.21
N PHE A 104 -7.01 1.25 -7.09
CA PHE A 104 -7.38 0.27 -8.10
C PHE A 104 -7.78 0.93 -9.42
N ILE A 105 -8.64 1.96 -9.38
CA ILE A 105 -9.04 2.74 -10.56
C ILE A 105 -7.83 3.43 -11.18
N ASN A 106 -6.94 4.03 -10.36
CA ASN A 106 -5.73 4.68 -10.84
C ASN A 106 -4.81 3.68 -11.56
N MET A 107 -4.61 2.49 -10.98
CA MET A 107 -3.85 1.41 -11.61
C MET A 107 -4.46 1.00 -12.95
N LEU A 108 -5.79 0.78 -13.00
CA LEU A 108 -6.47 0.41 -14.25
C LEU A 108 -6.31 1.47 -15.34
N ALA A 109 -6.41 2.76 -14.99
CA ALA A 109 -6.24 3.84 -15.96
C ALA A 109 -4.84 3.82 -16.58
N PHE A 110 -3.80 3.55 -15.78
CA PHE A 110 -2.41 3.52 -16.25
C PHE A 110 -2.00 2.21 -16.95
N LEU A 111 -2.92 1.25 -17.07
CA LEU A 111 -2.69 0.06 -17.90
C LEU A 111 -2.91 0.38 -19.39
N GLY A 112 -1.96 1.10 -19.97
CA GLY A 112 -1.93 1.43 -21.39
C GLY A 112 -2.38 2.84 -21.75
N TRP A 113 -2.73 3.67 -20.77
CA TRP A 113 -3.03 5.10 -20.97
C TRP A 113 -2.09 5.97 -20.14
N ASN A 114 -1.85 7.21 -20.59
CA ASN A 114 -1.17 8.23 -19.79
C ASN A 114 -1.75 9.62 -20.06
N PRO A 115 -1.71 10.53 -19.07
CA PRO A 115 -2.27 11.89 -19.22
C PRO A 115 -1.43 12.82 -20.13
N GLY A 116 -0.21 12.42 -20.49
CA GLY A 116 0.77 13.26 -21.19
C GLY A 116 1.37 14.35 -20.30
N THR A 117 1.28 14.21 -18.99
CA THR A 117 1.87 15.04 -17.94
C THR A 117 2.58 14.15 -16.93
N ASP A 118 3.31 14.75 -15.98
CA ASP A 118 3.97 14.00 -14.89
C ASP A 118 3.01 13.62 -13.76
N GLN A 119 1.74 14.02 -13.83
CA GLN A 119 0.75 13.63 -12.83
C GLN A 119 0.41 12.15 -12.98
N GLU A 120 0.53 11.40 -11.88
CA GLU A 120 0.21 9.97 -11.82
C GLU A 120 -0.96 9.65 -10.90
N LEU A 121 -1.28 10.53 -9.95
CA LEU A 121 -2.34 10.31 -8.97
C LEU A 121 -3.58 11.10 -9.31
N PHE A 122 -4.65 10.39 -9.58
CA PHE A 122 -5.94 10.92 -9.99
C PHE A 122 -7.07 10.36 -9.14
N MET A 123 -8.03 11.21 -8.81
CA MET A 123 -9.36 10.76 -8.41
C MET A 123 -10.18 10.42 -9.65
N LEU A 124 -11.24 9.61 -9.51
CA LEU A 124 -12.09 9.25 -10.65
C LEU A 124 -12.65 10.47 -11.38
N SER A 125 -13.05 11.52 -10.65
CA SER A 125 -13.53 12.78 -11.25
C SER A 125 -12.49 13.51 -12.09
N GLU A 126 -11.22 13.45 -11.68
CA GLU A 126 -10.11 14.02 -12.46
C GLU A 126 -9.84 13.16 -13.71
N LEU A 127 -9.84 11.82 -13.55
CA LEU A 127 -9.68 10.90 -14.69
C LEU A 127 -10.76 11.13 -15.76
N THR A 128 -12.03 11.30 -15.37
CA THR A 128 -13.12 11.52 -16.33
C THR A 128 -12.97 12.83 -17.10
N SER A 129 -12.27 13.82 -16.58
CA SER A 129 -12.04 15.10 -17.26
C SER A 129 -10.82 15.11 -18.16
N VAL A 130 -9.82 14.24 -17.91
CA VAL A 130 -8.56 14.24 -18.70
C VAL A 130 -8.41 13.02 -19.60
N PHE A 131 -9.23 11.97 -19.40
CA PHE A 131 -9.16 10.75 -20.20
C PHE A 131 -9.51 11.01 -21.67
N SER A 132 -8.71 10.49 -22.57
CA SER A 132 -8.97 10.48 -24.01
C SER A 132 -8.45 9.18 -24.62
N LEU A 133 -9.20 8.59 -25.53
CA LEU A 133 -8.79 7.41 -26.29
C LEU A 133 -7.54 7.67 -27.14
N ASP A 134 -7.31 8.90 -27.59
CA ASP A 134 -6.12 9.29 -28.36
C ASP A 134 -4.81 9.11 -27.59
N ARG A 135 -4.89 9.09 -26.25
CA ARG A 135 -3.74 8.91 -25.36
C ARG A 135 -3.55 7.46 -24.91
N VAL A 136 -4.33 6.54 -25.42
CA VAL A 136 -4.10 5.10 -25.21
C VAL A 136 -2.88 4.68 -26.01
N GLY A 137 -1.94 4.01 -25.35
CA GLY A 137 -0.71 3.50 -25.97
C GLY A 137 -1.02 2.45 -27.04
N LYS A 138 -0.16 2.38 -28.06
CA LYS A 138 -0.30 1.40 -29.17
C LYS A 138 0.43 0.08 -28.89
N SER A 139 1.26 0.03 -27.85
CA SER A 139 2.02 -1.16 -27.46
C SER A 139 1.45 -1.75 -26.17
N GLY A 140 1.65 -3.05 -25.96
CA GLY A 140 1.19 -3.74 -24.76
C GLY A 140 1.70 -3.07 -23.47
N ALA A 141 0.83 -2.95 -22.48
CA ALA A 141 1.14 -2.37 -21.19
C ALA A 141 1.64 -3.45 -20.23
N LYS A 142 2.85 -3.31 -19.71
CA LYS A 142 3.37 -4.22 -18.68
C LYS A 142 2.65 -3.98 -17.36
N TYR A 143 2.15 -5.06 -16.76
CA TYR A 143 1.61 -4.98 -15.42
C TYR A 143 2.73 -4.85 -14.39
N ASP A 144 2.62 -3.86 -13.50
CA ASP A 144 3.58 -3.63 -12.41
C ASP A 144 2.84 -3.62 -11.06
N PHE A 145 3.00 -4.72 -10.31
CA PHE A 145 2.38 -4.84 -8.98
C PHE A 145 3.01 -3.90 -7.95
N SER A 146 4.29 -3.57 -8.09
CA SER A 146 4.95 -2.60 -7.21
C SER A 146 4.38 -1.20 -7.41
N LYS A 147 4.11 -0.83 -8.67
CA LYS A 147 3.42 0.43 -8.99
C LYS A 147 1.99 0.46 -8.45
N THR A 148 1.29 -0.67 -8.51
CA THR A 148 -0.07 -0.80 -7.92
C THR A 148 -0.04 -0.57 -6.39
N LYS A 149 0.92 -1.15 -5.69
CA LYS A 149 1.16 -0.89 -4.26
C LYS A 149 1.51 0.57 -3.99
N TRP A 150 2.33 1.17 -4.84
CA TRP A 150 2.67 2.59 -4.75
C TRP A 150 1.44 3.49 -4.89
N PHE A 151 0.54 3.22 -5.82
CA PHE A 151 -0.74 3.95 -5.93
C PHE A 151 -1.53 3.84 -4.62
N ASN A 152 -1.62 2.64 -4.04
CA ASN A 152 -2.35 2.46 -2.79
C ASN A 152 -1.73 3.26 -1.64
N GLN A 153 -0.41 3.22 -1.51
CA GLN A 153 0.32 4.00 -0.51
C GLN A 153 0.06 5.50 -0.68
N GLN A 154 0.14 6.03 -1.92
CA GLN A 154 -0.06 7.45 -2.17
C GLN A 154 -1.51 7.90 -1.88
N HIS A 155 -2.50 7.09 -2.25
CA HIS A 155 -3.90 7.38 -1.90
C HIS A 155 -4.14 7.29 -0.39
N LEU A 156 -3.55 6.31 0.31
CA LEU A 156 -3.63 6.18 1.76
C LEU A 156 -3.07 7.42 2.48
N ARG A 157 -1.93 7.93 2.02
CA ARG A 157 -1.30 9.16 2.56
C ARG A 157 -2.17 10.39 2.42
N ARG A 158 -3.02 10.47 1.40
CA ARG A 158 -3.95 11.60 1.18
C ARG A 158 -5.14 11.60 2.13
N ILE A 159 -5.49 10.46 2.73
CA ILE A 159 -6.59 10.37 3.69
C ILE A 159 -6.18 11.13 4.95
N ASN A 160 -7.04 11.97 5.49
CA ASN A 160 -6.75 12.66 6.74
C ASN A 160 -6.71 11.68 7.93
N ASN A 161 -6.00 12.03 8.99
CA ASN A 161 -5.77 11.12 10.11
C ASN A 161 -7.04 10.77 10.89
N VAL A 162 -8.04 11.65 10.89
CA VAL A 162 -9.34 11.39 11.56
C VAL A 162 -10.11 10.31 10.81
N ASP A 163 -10.18 10.41 9.48
CA ASP A 163 -10.85 9.39 8.64
C ASP A 163 -10.10 8.05 8.69
N LEU A 164 -8.77 8.07 8.80
CA LEU A 164 -7.98 6.85 9.01
C LEU A 164 -8.30 6.22 10.37
N LEU A 165 -8.39 7.02 11.42
CA LEU A 165 -8.76 6.54 12.76
C LEU A 165 -10.15 5.90 12.75
N ASP A 166 -11.12 6.53 12.09
CA ASP A 166 -12.49 6.00 11.97
C ASP A 166 -12.52 4.64 11.21
N LYS A 167 -11.66 4.48 10.20
CA LYS A 167 -11.51 3.22 9.49
C LYS A 167 -10.85 2.14 10.36
N ILE A 168 -9.79 2.48 11.08
CA ILE A 168 -9.06 1.58 11.98
C ILE A 168 -9.94 1.15 13.15
N SER A 169 -10.73 2.07 13.72
CA SER A 169 -11.65 1.76 14.83
C SER A 169 -12.77 0.80 14.45
N LYS A 170 -13.08 0.66 13.16
CA LYS A 170 -14.01 -0.38 12.67
C LYS A 170 -13.37 -1.78 12.62
N ILE A 171 -12.04 -1.86 12.61
CA ILE A 171 -11.28 -3.11 12.65
C ILE A 171 -11.02 -3.52 14.10
N ASP A 172 -10.63 -2.55 14.95
CA ASP A 172 -10.47 -2.74 16.41
C ASP A 172 -11.45 -1.82 17.15
N GLU A 173 -12.64 -2.34 17.45
CA GLU A 173 -13.72 -1.61 18.12
C GLU A 173 -13.35 -1.14 19.53
N ASN A 174 -12.37 -1.78 20.18
CA ASN A 174 -11.93 -1.43 21.52
C ASN A 174 -10.82 -0.37 21.54
N LEU A 175 -10.34 0.07 20.40
CA LEU A 175 -9.18 0.98 20.29
C LEU A 175 -9.42 2.31 21.02
N LEU A 176 -10.57 2.94 20.78
CA LEU A 176 -10.96 4.23 21.39
C LEU A 176 -11.36 4.10 22.87
N ALA A 177 -11.68 2.89 23.35
CA ALA A 177 -11.91 2.65 24.78
C ALA A 177 -10.58 2.55 25.56
N ARG A 178 -9.51 2.11 24.90
CA ARG A 178 -8.18 1.91 25.51
C ARG A 178 -7.29 3.14 25.44
N PHE A 179 -7.42 3.96 24.40
CA PHE A 179 -6.51 5.06 24.13
C PHE A 179 -7.26 6.34 23.76
N SER A 180 -6.72 7.50 24.16
CA SER A 180 -7.30 8.77 23.77
C SER A 180 -7.17 9.01 22.26
N LYS A 181 -8.18 9.71 21.71
CA LYS A 181 -8.20 10.08 20.27
C LYS A 181 -6.93 10.85 19.87
N GLU A 182 -6.48 11.78 20.72
CA GLU A 182 -5.28 12.58 20.45
C GLU A 182 -4.03 11.71 20.32
N TYR A 183 -3.87 10.74 21.23
CA TYR A 183 -2.74 9.80 21.21
C TYR A 183 -2.73 8.96 19.92
N LEU A 184 -3.89 8.42 19.54
CA LEU A 184 -4.03 7.63 18.32
C LEU A 184 -3.75 8.45 17.05
N LEU A 185 -4.19 9.70 17.00
CA LEU A 185 -3.90 10.59 15.86
C LEU A 185 -2.40 10.89 15.71
N LYS A 186 -1.65 11.03 16.83
CA LYS A 186 -0.19 11.18 16.79
C LYS A 186 0.49 9.91 16.22
N ILE A 187 0.04 8.74 16.66
CA ILE A 187 0.56 7.46 16.14
C ILE A 187 0.27 7.34 14.65
N ILE A 188 -0.97 7.54 14.22
CA ILE A 188 -1.36 7.46 12.81
C ILE A 188 -0.53 8.43 11.97
N ALA A 189 -0.34 9.67 12.40
CA ALA A 189 0.50 10.65 11.71
C ALA A 189 1.93 10.15 11.51
N LEU A 190 2.48 9.47 12.51
CA LEU A 190 3.84 8.94 12.46
C LEU A 190 3.99 7.73 11.53
N VAL A 191 3.03 6.79 11.54
CA VAL A 191 3.20 5.50 10.87
C VAL A 191 2.63 5.46 9.44
N LYS A 192 1.64 6.31 9.09
CA LYS A 192 0.96 6.24 7.79
C LYS A 192 1.87 6.46 6.59
N GLU A 193 2.96 7.21 6.75
CA GLU A 193 3.88 7.50 5.65
C GLU A 193 4.58 6.24 5.11
N ARG A 194 4.65 5.20 5.93
CA ARG A 194 5.27 3.91 5.58
C ARG A 194 4.26 2.87 5.13
N ALA A 195 3.00 3.03 5.49
CA ALA A 195 1.93 2.08 5.24
C ALA A 195 1.56 2.02 3.75
N VAL A 196 1.46 0.83 3.21
CA VAL A 196 0.90 0.54 1.89
C VAL A 196 -0.59 0.26 2.02
N PHE A 197 -0.97 -0.48 3.05
CA PHE A 197 -2.35 -0.88 3.36
C PHE A 197 -2.81 -0.31 4.70
N LEU A 198 -4.12 -0.25 4.90
CA LEU A 198 -4.68 0.19 6.19
C LEU A 198 -4.23 -0.72 7.34
N THR A 199 -4.08 -2.01 7.08
CA THR A 199 -3.57 -3.00 8.04
C THR A 199 -2.12 -2.75 8.46
N ASP A 200 -1.30 -2.16 7.58
CA ASP A 200 0.09 -1.84 7.91
C ASP A 200 0.14 -0.77 9.01
N ILE A 201 -0.82 0.18 9.01
CA ILE A 201 -0.93 1.18 10.08
C ILE A 201 -1.12 0.51 11.43
N ILE A 202 -1.97 -0.52 11.49
CA ILE A 202 -2.24 -1.28 12.73
C ILE A 202 -0.97 -2.00 13.20
N VAL A 203 -0.27 -2.68 12.27
CA VAL A 203 0.96 -3.42 12.56
C VAL A 203 2.11 -2.47 12.98
N GLU A 204 2.23 -1.32 12.33
CA GLU A 204 3.25 -0.33 12.68
C GLU A 204 2.91 0.44 13.98
N ALA A 205 1.61 0.53 14.31
CA ALA A 205 1.14 1.15 15.55
C ALA A 205 1.30 0.23 16.78
N GLU A 206 1.40 -1.08 16.60
CA GLU A 206 1.44 -2.07 17.68
C GLU A 206 2.43 -1.73 18.79
N PRO A 207 3.70 -1.30 18.54
CA PRO A 207 4.64 -0.94 19.61
C PRO A 207 4.18 0.24 20.48
N PHE A 208 3.29 1.10 19.99
CA PHE A 208 2.75 2.23 20.74
C PHE A 208 1.53 1.83 21.59
N LEU A 209 0.82 0.79 21.17
CA LEU A 209 -0.44 0.33 21.76
C LEU A 209 -0.25 -0.82 22.78
N SER A 210 0.94 -1.44 22.78
CA SER A 210 1.29 -2.51 23.72
C SER A 210 2.19 -2.00 24.83
N ASP A 211 2.00 -2.49 26.05
CA ASP A 211 2.93 -2.23 27.16
C ASP A 211 4.15 -3.16 27.09
N LEU A 212 3.98 -4.32 26.48
CA LEU A 212 5.02 -5.32 26.33
C LEU A 212 5.61 -5.27 24.92
N VAL A 213 6.92 -5.17 24.83
CA VAL A 213 7.66 -5.30 23.57
C VAL A 213 8.01 -6.78 23.38
N ASN A 214 7.60 -7.35 22.26
CA ASN A 214 8.04 -8.67 21.83
C ASN A 214 9.36 -8.53 21.07
N PHE A 215 10.38 -9.25 21.50
CA PHE A 215 11.70 -9.24 20.88
C PHE A 215 11.84 -10.41 19.91
N ASP A 216 12.24 -10.11 18.67
CA ASP A 216 12.72 -11.14 17.74
C ASP A 216 14.13 -11.56 18.15
N GLN A 217 14.27 -12.79 18.65
CA GLN A 217 15.54 -13.31 19.16
C GLN A 217 16.64 -13.26 18.09
N ASN A 218 16.32 -13.54 16.83
CA ASN A 218 17.30 -13.47 15.74
C ASN A 218 17.84 -12.04 15.51
N LEU A 219 17.04 -11.02 15.78
CA LEU A 219 17.48 -9.62 15.69
C LEU A 219 18.36 -9.25 16.88
N VAL A 220 17.97 -9.69 18.06
CA VAL A 220 18.75 -9.50 19.29
C VAL A 220 20.11 -10.14 19.14
N ASP A 221 20.20 -11.42 18.80
CA ASP A 221 21.48 -12.14 18.67
C ASP A 221 22.44 -11.48 17.68
N LYS A 222 21.91 -10.82 16.66
CA LYS A 222 22.71 -10.16 15.62
C LYS A 222 23.11 -8.71 15.95
N LYS A 223 22.36 -8.01 16.81
CA LYS A 223 22.47 -6.57 16.98
C LYS A 223 22.65 -6.10 18.42
N TRP A 224 22.38 -6.99 19.39
CA TRP A 224 22.56 -6.65 20.80
C TRP A 224 24.05 -6.79 21.17
N ASP A 225 24.65 -5.71 21.62
CA ASP A 225 26.07 -5.64 22.00
C ASP A 225 26.17 -5.17 23.45
N LEU A 226 26.63 -6.05 24.33
CA LEU A 226 26.76 -5.75 25.75
C LEU A 226 27.69 -4.57 26.05
N LEU A 227 28.65 -4.27 25.17
CA LEU A 227 29.52 -3.09 25.29
C LEU A 227 28.76 -1.78 25.07
N ILE A 228 27.61 -1.82 24.40
CA ILE A 228 26.78 -0.65 24.11
C ILE A 228 25.70 -0.43 25.19
N VAL A 229 25.39 -1.45 26.00
CA VAL A 229 24.35 -1.35 27.05
C VAL A 229 24.56 -0.14 27.99
N PRO A 230 25.77 0.14 28.54
CA PRO A 230 25.97 1.32 29.39
C PRO A 230 25.65 2.64 28.67
N HIS A 231 25.87 2.69 27.36
CA HIS A 231 25.52 3.87 26.54
C HIS A 231 24.02 4.04 26.40
N LEU A 232 23.24 2.96 26.24
CA LEU A 232 21.78 3.03 26.22
C LEU A 232 21.22 3.58 27.54
N GLU A 233 21.72 3.11 28.68
CA GLU A 233 21.33 3.58 30.00
C GLU A 233 21.65 5.08 30.20
N ASN A 234 22.85 5.50 29.84
CA ASN A 234 23.27 6.89 29.99
C ASN A 234 22.53 7.84 29.06
N ILE A 235 22.28 7.41 27.80
CA ILE A 235 21.45 8.17 26.86
C ILE A 235 20.04 8.32 27.42
N MET A 236 19.44 7.23 27.92
CA MET A 236 18.09 7.28 28.44
C MET A 236 18.02 8.21 29.70
N ASN A 237 19.00 8.16 30.58
CA ASN A 237 19.08 9.07 31.71
C ASN A 237 19.20 10.52 31.26
N SER A 238 20.03 10.80 30.25
CA SER A 238 20.18 12.14 29.67
C SER A 238 18.87 12.66 29.09
N ILE A 239 18.19 11.83 28.27
CA ILE A 239 16.91 12.17 27.64
C ILE A 239 15.81 12.36 28.69
N CYS A 240 15.77 11.53 29.72
CA CYS A 240 14.76 11.62 30.78
C CYS A 240 14.91 12.86 31.67
N ASN A 241 16.07 13.50 31.70
CA ASN A 241 16.29 14.73 32.43
C ASN A 241 15.91 16.00 31.67
N LEU A 242 15.45 15.87 30.42
CA LEU A 242 14.96 17.00 29.63
C LEU A 242 13.67 17.56 30.23
N ASP A 243 13.57 18.88 30.30
CA ASP A 243 12.34 19.59 30.69
C ASP A 243 11.24 19.33 29.63
N ASP A 244 11.59 19.50 28.35
CA ASP A 244 10.73 19.27 27.21
C ASP A 244 11.06 17.94 26.55
N PHE A 245 10.19 16.92 26.74
CA PHE A 245 10.33 15.60 26.15
C PHE A 245 9.66 15.54 24.77
N ASN A 246 10.24 16.24 23.80
CA ASN A 246 9.80 16.27 22.39
C ASN A 246 10.89 15.72 21.46
N SER A 247 10.51 15.39 20.22
CA SER A 247 11.40 14.76 19.24
C SER A 247 12.71 15.53 19.05
N THR A 248 12.66 16.85 18.91
CA THR A 248 13.82 17.70 18.66
C THR A 248 14.76 17.72 19.86
N SER A 249 14.24 17.89 21.08
CA SER A 249 15.04 17.89 22.29
C SER A 249 15.70 16.54 22.56
N ILE A 250 14.96 15.44 22.29
CA ILE A 250 15.48 14.07 22.39
C ILE A 250 16.62 13.85 21.40
N GLU A 251 16.44 14.26 20.15
CA GLU A 251 17.46 14.11 19.09
C GLU A 251 18.73 14.90 19.43
N LEU A 252 18.60 16.12 19.91
CA LEU A 252 19.73 16.95 20.32
C LEU A 252 20.49 16.30 21.46
N ALA A 253 19.82 15.87 22.52
CA ALA A 253 20.47 15.23 23.68
C ALA A 253 21.14 13.89 23.29
N PHE A 254 20.52 13.13 22.41
CA PHE A 254 21.07 11.89 21.87
C PHE A 254 22.37 12.15 21.09
N ASN A 255 22.36 13.09 20.15
CA ASN A 255 23.51 13.42 19.33
C ASN A 255 24.66 14.06 20.15
N ASP A 256 24.35 14.91 21.14
CA ASP A 256 25.31 15.47 22.06
C ASP A 256 26.03 14.37 22.86
N TYR A 257 25.28 13.43 23.41
CA TYR A 257 25.83 12.28 24.10
C TYR A 257 26.79 11.49 23.21
N LEU A 258 26.35 11.11 21.98
CA LEU A 258 27.19 10.35 21.06
C LEU A 258 28.49 11.07 20.72
N SER A 259 28.42 12.39 20.51
CA SER A 259 29.58 13.23 20.18
C SER A 259 30.56 13.30 21.32
N ARG A 260 30.07 13.46 22.57
CA ARG A 260 30.90 13.56 23.77
C ARG A 260 31.59 12.22 24.09
N GLU A 261 30.89 11.10 23.97
CA GLU A 261 31.44 9.79 24.31
C GLU A 261 32.16 9.09 23.12
N GLY A 262 32.13 9.70 21.93
CA GLY A 262 32.78 9.15 20.73
C GLY A 262 32.16 7.84 20.23
N VAL A 263 30.85 7.63 20.49
CA VAL A 263 30.14 6.38 20.14
C VAL A 263 29.38 6.58 18.85
N SER A 264 29.47 5.57 17.96
CA SER A 264 28.79 5.62 16.66
C SER A 264 27.29 5.42 16.79
N MET A 265 26.50 6.29 16.13
CA MET A 265 25.05 6.15 15.97
C MET A 265 24.66 4.77 15.42
N GLY A 266 25.43 4.23 14.47
CA GLY A 266 25.16 2.93 13.84
C GLY A 266 25.21 1.74 14.80
N LYS A 267 25.88 1.89 15.95
CA LYS A 267 25.89 0.86 17.02
C LYS A 267 24.74 1.04 18.01
N VAL A 268 24.43 2.27 18.39
CA VAL A 268 23.44 2.56 19.43
C VAL A 268 22.01 2.51 18.89
N MET A 269 21.74 3.10 17.73
CA MET A 269 20.39 3.24 17.20
C MET A 269 19.66 1.90 16.96
N PRO A 270 20.30 0.83 16.42
CA PRO A 270 19.65 -0.47 16.30
C PRO A 270 19.22 -1.06 17.63
N MET A 271 20.08 -0.97 18.66
CA MET A 271 19.77 -1.46 20.00
C MET A 271 18.65 -0.66 20.67
N LEU A 272 18.72 0.67 20.58
CA LEU A 272 17.65 1.56 21.07
C LEU A 272 16.30 1.19 20.39
N ARG A 273 16.31 0.98 19.09
CA ARG A 273 15.11 0.64 18.33
C ARG A 273 14.55 -0.71 18.75
N ILE A 274 15.40 -1.73 18.91
CA ILE A 274 14.98 -3.04 19.43
C ILE A 274 14.37 -2.89 20.83
N ALA A 275 15.06 -2.19 21.74
CA ALA A 275 14.59 -2.01 23.10
C ALA A 275 13.21 -1.32 23.19
N ILE A 276 12.96 -0.34 22.32
CA ILE A 276 11.73 0.48 22.35
C ILE A 276 10.59 -0.16 21.56
N THR A 277 10.88 -0.79 20.40
CA THR A 277 9.84 -1.25 19.47
C THR A 277 9.88 -2.75 19.16
N GLY A 278 10.91 -3.47 19.56
CA GLY A 278 11.13 -4.87 19.20
C GLY A 278 11.55 -5.10 17.74
N LYS A 279 11.74 -4.04 16.94
CA LYS A 279 11.98 -4.09 15.50
C LYS A 279 13.25 -3.33 15.14
N LEU A 280 13.90 -3.66 13.99
CA LEU A 280 15.04 -2.88 13.45
C LEU A 280 14.61 -1.74 12.54
N ALA A 281 13.44 -1.86 11.91
CA ALA A 281 12.87 -0.86 11.03
C ALA A 281 11.58 -0.30 11.62
N GLY A 282 11.27 0.94 11.31
CA GLY A 282 10.08 1.61 11.82
C GLY A 282 10.14 3.10 11.54
N PRO A 283 9.21 3.88 12.08
CA PRO A 283 9.19 5.34 11.95
C PRO A 283 10.37 6.00 12.65
N SER A 284 10.43 7.34 12.64
CA SER A 284 11.45 8.11 13.37
C SER A 284 11.54 7.65 14.83
N MET A 285 12.77 7.37 15.30
CA MET A 285 12.97 6.89 16.67
C MET A 285 12.71 7.97 17.69
N PHE A 286 13.08 9.21 17.39
CA PHE A 286 12.90 10.34 18.29
C PHE A 286 11.41 10.72 18.41
N ASP A 287 10.66 10.69 17.31
CA ASP A 287 9.21 10.86 17.35
C ASP A 287 8.53 9.72 18.10
N SER A 288 9.04 8.49 17.91
CA SER A 288 8.54 7.32 18.63
C SER A 288 8.71 7.45 20.14
N LEU A 289 9.89 7.86 20.59
CA LEU A 289 10.16 8.13 22.01
C LEU A 289 9.25 9.23 22.57
N ALA A 290 9.08 10.33 21.83
CA ALA A 290 8.21 11.44 22.23
C ALA A 290 6.74 11.00 22.39
N ILE A 291 6.24 10.12 21.53
CA ILE A 291 4.87 9.59 21.60
C ILE A 291 4.73 8.56 22.73
N ILE A 292 5.68 7.63 22.86
CA ILE A 292 5.68 6.61 23.93
C ILE A 292 5.78 7.26 25.30
N GLY A 293 6.55 8.32 25.41
CA GLY A 293 6.74 9.08 26.65
C GLY A 293 7.90 8.57 27.52
N LYS A 294 8.33 9.41 28.41
CA LYS A 294 9.51 9.25 29.26
C LYS A 294 9.48 7.95 30.08
N SER A 295 8.44 7.75 30.87
CA SER A 295 8.32 6.60 31.78
C SER A 295 8.32 5.25 31.05
N ARG A 296 7.49 5.10 30.04
CA ARG A 296 7.41 3.85 29.26
C ARG A 296 8.70 3.56 28.48
N SER A 297 9.37 4.59 27.99
CA SER A 297 10.66 4.43 27.30
C SER A 297 11.75 3.92 28.25
N GLN A 298 11.82 4.45 29.47
CA GLN A 298 12.74 3.97 30.50
C GLN A 298 12.49 2.51 30.88
N GLU A 299 11.23 2.17 31.12
CA GLU A 299 10.83 0.82 31.51
C GLU A 299 11.18 -0.20 30.43
N ARG A 300 10.94 0.13 29.15
CA ARG A 300 11.25 -0.74 28.02
C ARG A 300 12.75 -0.99 27.87
N ILE A 301 13.57 0.03 28.02
CA ILE A 301 15.03 -0.13 27.95
C ILE A 301 15.54 -0.99 29.11
N LYS A 302 15.10 -0.73 30.36
CA LYS A 302 15.47 -1.55 31.51
C LYS A 302 15.10 -3.01 31.28
N ARG A 303 13.87 -3.28 30.87
CA ARG A 303 13.40 -4.62 30.58
C ARG A 303 14.20 -5.31 29.47
N ALA A 304 14.50 -4.59 28.38
CA ALA A 304 15.32 -5.14 27.29
C ALA A 304 16.72 -5.53 27.80
N ILE A 305 17.34 -4.71 28.63
CA ILE A 305 18.64 -4.98 29.23
C ILE A 305 18.56 -6.20 30.16
N GLU A 306 17.57 -6.27 31.06
CA GLU A 306 17.38 -7.39 31.98
C GLU A 306 17.20 -8.73 31.25
N ILE A 307 16.42 -8.75 30.17
CA ILE A 307 16.19 -9.97 29.39
C ILE A 307 17.46 -10.44 28.67
N HIS A 308 18.24 -9.49 28.13
CA HIS A 308 19.37 -9.82 27.23
C HIS A 308 20.74 -9.76 27.88
N GLN A 309 20.83 -9.39 29.18
CA GLN A 309 22.05 -9.57 29.99
C GLN A 309 22.13 -10.96 30.66
N ASN A 310 20.99 -11.62 30.85
CA ASN A 310 20.89 -12.88 31.58
C ASN A 310 20.70 -14.10 30.65
N GLY A 311 20.73 -13.96 29.36
CA GLY A 311 20.69 -15.01 28.33
C GLY A 311 22.00 -15.05 27.56
#